data_9e1629493d74d9ed153e0ab30c2674e9
#
_entry.id   9e1629493d74d9ed153e0ab30c2674e9
#
_cell.length_a   1.000
_cell.length_b   1.000
_cell.length_c   1.000
_cell.angle_alpha   90.00
_cell.angle_beta   90.00
_cell.angle_gamma   90.00
#
_symmetry.space_group_name_H-M   'P 1'
#
loop_
_entity.id
_entity.type
_entity.pdbx_description
1 polymer ?
#
loop_
_entity_poly.entity_id
_entity_poly.type
_entity_poly.pdbx_seq_one_letter_code
_entity_poly.pdbx_strand_id
1 'polypeptide(L)'
;YPVSGNEIIPTTLLEAIEAGVGRDIPVLIGTNQDESSLFMLGSSEDSTAETQSKAYGSSDLHEHYARLFPSFSPRDIAVRMATDFSFKLPAVRLAELRAETGSETYVYQFNWASRIPGLGATHALEIPFVFNMLHAPGVTAFIGPGALPQGLASHMHDIWIHFINGQAPDWPSYQRADRSVMHFDEASHLENNDYEDVIGLWADLR
;
A
#
# COMPACT_ATOMS: atom_id res chain seq x y z
N TYR A 1 -12.38 -9.05 -10.89
CA TYR A 1 -11.54 -8.15 -11.70
C TYR A 1 -12.36 -7.55 -12.82
N PRO A 2 -12.14 -6.25 -13.19
CA PRO A 2 -12.77 -5.66 -14.38
C PRO A 2 -12.36 -6.44 -15.63
N VAL A 3 -13.32 -6.68 -16.52
CA VAL A 3 -13.06 -7.36 -17.80
C VAL A 3 -12.88 -6.28 -18.87
N SER A 4 -11.68 -6.18 -19.43
CA SER A 4 -11.36 -5.30 -20.55
C SER A 4 -11.72 -5.94 -21.91
N GLY A 5 -11.68 -5.15 -22.98
CA GLY A 5 -12.00 -5.61 -24.35
C GLY A 5 -13.49 -5.59 -24.69
N ASN A 6 -14.27 -4.76 -24.00
CA ASN A 6 -15.71 -4.55 -24.27
C ASN A 6 -16.01 -3.05 -24.51
N GLU A 7 -17.26 -2.71 -24.82
CA GLU A 7 -17.65 -1.32 -25.12
C GLU A 7 -17.45 -0.34 -23.94
N ILE A 8 -17.51 -0.82 -22.69
CA ILE A 8 -17.39 0.02 -21.49
C ILE A 8 -15.93 0.16 -21.08
N ILE A 9 -15.17 -0.94 -21.14
CA ILE A 9 -13.75 -0.99 -20.80
C ILE A 9 -13.00 -1.54 -22.04
N PRO A 10 -12.73 -0.71 -23.05
CA PRO A 10 -12.18 -1.16 -24.32
C PRO A 10 -10.72 -1.61 -24.22
N THR A 11 -9.96 -1.06 -23.29
CA THR A 11 -8.54 -1.35 -23.06
C THR A 11 -8.27 -1.73 -21.60
N THR A 12 -7.11 -2.25 -21.32
CA THR A 12 -6.68 -2.44 -19.92
C THR A 12 -6.49 -1.08 -19.22
N LEU A 13 -6.48 -1.09 -17.88
CA LEU A 13 -6.26 0.12 -17.10
C LEU A 13 -4.90 0.77 -17.44
N LEU A 14 -3.84 -0.04 -17.58
CA LEU A 14 -2.51 0.46 -17.88
C LEU A 14 -2.45 1.12 -19.26
N GLU A 15 -2.97 0.47 -20.29
CA GLU A 15 -3.06 1.05 -21.66
C GLU A 15 -3.86 2.37 -21.67
N ALA A 16 -4.95 2.45 -20.91
CA ALA A 16 -5.74 3.68 -20.80
C ALA A 16 -4.94 4.82 -20.16
N ILE A 17 -4.17 4.53 -19.11
CA ILE A 17 -3.32 5.53 -18.44
C ILE A 17 -2.15 5.96 -19.34
N GLU A 18 -1.48 5.04 -20.02
CA GLU A 18 -0.44 5.33 -21.00
C GLU A 18 -0.97 6.23 -22.12
N ALA A 19 -2.23 6.02 -22.53
CA ALA A 19 -2.91 6.89 -23.48
C ALA A 19 -3.36 8.24 -22.90
N GLY A 20 -3.11 8.50 -21.60
CA GLY A 20 -3.42 9.76 -20.93
C GLY A 20 -4.86 9.91 -20.46
N VAL A 21 -5.62 8.82 -20.40
CA VAL A 21 -6.99 8.86 -19.87
C VAL A 21 -6.96 9.25 -18.39
N GLY A 22 -7.71 10.28 -18.02
CA GLY A 22 -7.78 10.78 -16.64
C GLY A 22 -6.52 11.51 -16.14
N ARG A 23 -5.62 11.94 -17.03
CA ARG A 23 -4.35 12.60 -16.65
C ARG A 23 -4.56 13.91 -15.88
N ASP A 24 -5.65 14.62 -16.16
CA ASP A 24 -5.97 15.92 -15.53
C ASP A 24 -6.73 15.76 -14.20
N ILE A 25 -6.94 14.51 -13.74
CA ILE A 25 -7.60 14.21 -12.48
C ILE A 25 -6.53 13.83 -11.44
N PRO A 26 -6.29 14.62 -10.39
CA PRO A 26 -5.37 14.25 -9.33
C PRO A 26 -5.77 12.93 -8.64
N VAL A 27 -4.80 12.13 -8.24
CA VAL A 27 -5.03 10.86 -7.54
C VAL A 27 -4.27 10.85 -6.21
N LEU A 28 -4.97 10.47 -5.14
CA LEU A 28 -4.39 10.12 -3.85
C LEU A 28 -4.54 8.61 -3.69
N ILE A 29 -3.42 7.88 -3.64
CA ILE A 29 -3.38 6.42 -3.60
C ILE A 29 -2.40 5.94 -2.55
N GLY A 30 -2.72 4.85 -1.89
CA GLY A 30 -1.80 4.23 -0.93
C GLY A 30 -2.17 2.82 -0.55
N THR A 31 -1.37 2.26 0.33
CA THR A 31 -1.54 0.91 0.86
C THR A 31 -1.18 0.88 2.33
N ASN A 32 -1.61 -0.16 3.01
CA ASN A 32 -1.18 -0.42 4.37
C ASN A 32 0.12 -1.24 4.38
N GLN A 33 0.94 -1.08 5.40
CA GLN A 33 2.25 -1.74 5.46
C GLN A 33 2.14 -3.27 5.44
N ASP A 34 1.11 -3.83 6.09
CA ASP A 34 0.93 -5.26 6.30
C ASP A 34 -0.43 -5.75 5.76
N GLU A 35 -0.84 -5.27 4.56
CA GLU A 35 -2.13 -5.58 3.95
C GLU A 35 -2.53 -7.05 4.06
N SER A 36 -1.61 -7.95 3.78
CA SER A 36 -1.88 -9.37 3.70
C SER A 36 -1.93 -10.09 5.06
N SER A 37 -1.60 -9.42 6.15
CA SER A 37 -1.54 -10.03 7.48
C SER A 37 -2.88 -10.60 7.96
N LEU A 38 -3.99 -9.90 7.66
CA LEU A 38 -5.34 -10.36 7.99
C LEU A 38 -5.69 -11.68 7.29
N PHE A 39 -5.35 -11.78 6.00
CA PHE A 39 -5.65 -12.95 5.18
C PHE A 39 -4.79 -14.16 5.54
N MET A 40 -3.69 -13.93 6.25
CA MET A 40 -2.73 -14.95 6.67
C MET A 40 -2.83 -15.29 8.16
N LEU A 41 -3.88 -14.83 8.86
CA LEU A 41 -4.12 -15.22 10.24
C LEU A 41 -4.34 -16.74 10.35
N GLY A 42 -3.59 -17.39 11.24
CA GLY A 42 -3.69 -18.83 11.49
C GLY A 42 -3.03 -19.73 10.44
N SER A 43 -2.34 -19.17 9.44
CA SER A 43 -1.49 -19.97 8.54
C SER A 43 -0.24 -20.50 9.29
N SER A 44 0.19 -21.71 8.96
CA SER A 44 1.40 -22.32 9.57
C SER A 44 2.67 -21.60 9.10
N GLU A 45 3.63 -21.40 10.00
CA GLU A 45 4.84 -20.60 9.77
C GLU A 45 5.78 -21.19 8.70
N ASP A 46 5.87 -22.54 8.61
CA ASP A 46 7.01 -23.19 7.95
C ASP A 46 6.92 -23.36 6.41
N SER A 47 5.79 -23.09 5.78
CA SER A 47 5.66 -23.35 4.34
C SER A 47 5.27 -22.13 3.49
N THR A 48 4.96 -21.02 4.12
CA THR A 48 4.22 -19.94 3.45
C THR A 48 5.08 -19.07 2.53
N ALA A 49 6.28 -18.69 2.96
CA ALA A 49 7.14 -17.79 2.18
C ALA A 49 7.71 -18.48 0.93
N GLU A 50 8.25 -19.67 1.06
CA GLU A 50 8.77 -20.45 -0.07
C GLU A 50 7.64 -20.86 -1.04
N THR A 51 6.50 -21.30 -0.52
CA THR A 51 5.34 -21.67 -1.34
C THR A 51 4.81 -20.48 -2.13
N GLN A 52 4.73 -19.30 -1.52
CA GLN A 52 4.34 -18.07 -2.21
C GLN A 52 5.38 -17.63 -3.24
N SER A 53 6.67 -17.70 -2.92
CA SER A 53 7.75 -17.41 -3.85
C SER A 53 7.58 -18.21 -5.15
N LYS A 54 7.34 -19.51 -5.03
CA LYS A 54 7.08 -20.40 -6.18
C LYS A 54 5.79 -20.04 -6.93
N ALA A 55 4.73 -19.66 -6.20
CA ALA A 55 3.47 -19.24 -6.81
C ALA A 55 3.61 -17.92 -7.60
N TYR A 56 4.56 -17.06 -7.21
CA TYR A 56 4.92 -15.84 -7.94
C TYR A 56 5.94 -16.08 -9.06
N GLY A 57 6.34 -17.33 -9.32
CA GLY A 57 7.24 -17.69 -10.41
C GLY A 57 8.73 -17.63 -10.07
N SER A 58 9.09 -17.49 -8.79
CA SER A 58 10.46 -17.48 -8.33
C SER A 58 10.74 -18.58 -7.33
N SER A 59 11.92 -19.19 -7.40
CA SER A 59 12.36 -20.19 -6.42
C SER A 59 13.02 -19.58 -5.17
N ASP A 60 13.51 -18.33 -5.26
CA ASP A 60 14.40 -17.70 -4.30
C ASP A 60 13.97 -16.30 -3.84
N LEU A 61 12.83 -15.81 -4.30
CA LEU A 61 12.30 -14.51 -3.90
C LEU A 61 12.23 -14.37 -2.37
N HIS A 62 11.77 -15.38 -1.65
CA HIS A 62 11.70 -15.39 -0.19
C HIS A 62 13.07 -15.22 0.48
N GLU A 63 14.16 -15.75 -0.13
CA GLU A 63 15.52 -15.57 0.37
C GLU A 63 16.00 -14.13 0.15
N HIS A 64 15.61 -13.49 -0.97
CA HIS A 64 15.90 -12.08 -1.21
C HIS A 64 15.22 -11.21 -0.16
N TYR A 65 13.95 -11.46 0.14
CA TYR A 65 13.25 -10.76 1.22
C TYR A 65 13.87 -11.01 2.59
N ALA A 66 14.31 -12.21 2.90
CA ALA A 66 14.99 -12.52 4.16
C ALA A 66 16.32 -11.75 4.30
N ARG A 67 17.01 -11.48 3.20
CA ARG A 67 18.23 -10.64 3.21
C ARG A 67 17.92 -9.15 3.40
N LEU A 68 16.85 -8.65 2.80
CA LEU A 68 16.43 -7.25 2.98
C LEU A 68 15.85 -7.01 4.38
N PHE A 69 15.16 -8.00 4.94
CA PHE A 69 14.47 -7.90 6.22
C PHE A 69 14.94 -8.99 7.21
N PRO A 70 16.20 -8.92 7.68
CA PRO A 70 16.80 -10.00 8.47
C PRO A 70 16.17 -10.23 9.85
N SER A 71 15.35 -9.30 10.33
CA SER A 71 14.60 -9.41 11.58
C SER A 71 13.22 -10.03 11.42
N PHE A 72 12.75 -10.24 10.18
CA PHE A 72 11.42 -10.77 9.92
C PHE A 72 11.37 -12.28 10.11
N SER A 73 10.29 -12.76 10.72
CA SER A 73 9.98 -14.17 10.74
C SER A 73 9.60 -14.67 9.33
N PRO A 74 9.62 -15.98 9.05
CA PRO A 74 9.13 -16.54 7.79
C PRO A 74 7.70 -16.09 7.44
N ARG A 75 6.85 -15.93 8.46
CA ARG A 75 5.49 -15.41 8.30
C ARG A 75 5.50 -13.93 7.87
N ASP A 76 6.33 -13.10 8.49
CA ASP A 76 6.38 -11.67 8.15
C ASP A 76 6.92 -11.48 6.73
N ILE A 77 7.88 -12.30 6.30
CA ILE A 77 8.35 -12.35 4.91
C ILE A 77 7.20 -12.70 3.96
N ALA A 78 6.41 -13.73 4.29
CA ALA A 78 5.28 -14.13 3.48
C ALA A 78 4.21 -13.03 3.39
N VAL A 79 3.88 -12.40 4.51
CA VAL A 79 2.96 -11.24 4.56
C VAL A 79 3.49 -10.10 3.70
N ARG A 80 4.79 -9.79 3.82
CA ARG A 80 5.41 -8.71 3.06
C ARG A 80 5.38 -8.99 1.56
N MET A 81 5.79 -10.18 1.12
CA MET A 81 5.73 -10.57 -0.29
C MET A 81 4.31 -10.49 -0.86
N ALA A 82 3.33 -10.99 -0.13
CA ALA A 82 1.93 -10.97 -0.54
C ALA A 82 1.37 -9.53 -0.59
N THR A 83 1.75 -8.67 0.36
CA THR A 83 1.40 -7.25 0.38
C THR A 83 2.01 -6.53 -0.82
N ASP A 84 3.29 -6.74 -1.08
CA ASP A 84 3.98 -6.09 -2.19
C ASP A 84 3.36 -6.52 -3.53
N PHE A 85 3.15 -7.82 -3.75
CA PHE A 85 2.58 -8.34 -4.98
C PHE A 85 1.16 -7.84 -5.26
N SER A 86 0.29 -7.88 -4.24
CA SER A 86 -1.15 -7.64 -4.43
C SER A 86 -1.56 -6.17 -4.32
N PHE A 87 -0.78 -5.35 -3.60
CA PHE A 87 -1.17 -3.98 -3.25
C PHE A 87 -0.11 -2.95 -3.61
N LYS A 88 1.11 -3.04 -3.06
CA LYS A 88 2.12 -1.98 -3.21
C LYS A 88 2.63 -1.83 -4.64
N LEU A 89 3.05 -2.91 -5.26
CA LEU A 89 3.56 -2.85 -6.63
C LEU A 89 2.52 -2.35 -7.63
N PRO A 90 1.26 -2.78 -7.59
CA PRO A 90 0.21 -2.17 -8.42
C PRO A 90 0.05 -0.67 -8.19
N ALA A 91 0.08 -0.21 -6.94
CA ALA A 91 -0.05 1.21 -6.61
C ALA A 91 1.15 2.02 -7.10
N VAL A 92 2.38 1.54 -6.88
CA VAL A 92 3.61 2.18 -7.36
C VAL A 92 3.66 2.25 -8.88
N ARG A 93 3.33 1.17 -9.58
CA ARG A 93 3.30 1.15 -11.05
C ARG A 93 2.28 2.12 -11.62
N LEU A 94 1.11 2.21 -11.00
CA LEU A 94 0.13 3.23 -11.36
C LEU A 94 0.71 4.63 -11.19
N ALA A 95 1.36 4.90 -10.05
CA ALA A 95 1.96 6.20 -9.78
C ALA A 95 3.09 6.53 -10.78
N GLU A 96 3.96 5.56 -11.11
CA GLU A 96 5.04 5.72 -12.09
C GLU A 96 4.49 6.06 -13.49
N LEU A 97 3.50 5.28 -13.99
CA LEU A 97 2.88 5.55 -15.29
C LEU A 97 2.19 6.92 -15.33
N ARG A 98 1.52 7.29 -14.26
CA ARG A 98 0.88 8.60 -14.16
C ARG A 98 1.90 9.74 -14.14
N ALA A 99 3.02 9.56 -13.45
CA ALA A 99 4.11 10.55 -13.46
C ALA A 99 4.71 10.73 -14.86
N GLU A 100 4.87 9.66 -15.64
CA GLU A 100 5.34 9.72 -17.03
C GLU A 100 4.39 10.50 -17.96
N THR A 101 3.09 10.49 -17.67
CA THR A 101 2.09 11.29 -18.39
C THR A 101 1.92 12.72 -17.85
N GLY A 102 2.69 13.11 -16.82
CA GLY A 102 2.60 14.42 -16.17
C GLY A 102 1.37 14.60 -15.29
N SER A 103 0.79 13.49 -14.81
CA SER A 103 -0.41 13.48 -13.95
C SER A 103 -0.03 13.62 -12.49
N GLU A 104 -0.77 14.44 -11.74
CA GLU A 104 -0.59 14.56 -10.30
C GLU A 104 -1.05 13.28 -9.57
N THR A 105 -0.13 12.67 -8.83
CA THR A 105 -0.42 11.48 -8.02
C THR A 105 0.32 11.59 -6.69
N TYR A 106 -0.42 11.51 -5.61
CA TYR A 106 0.11 11.57 -4.24
C TYR A 106 0.06 10.17 -3.65
N VAL A 107 1.22 9.66 -3.20
CA VAL A 107 1.33 8.30 -2.69
C VAL A 107 1.51 8.32 -1.18
N TYR A 108 0.82 7.41 -0.49
CA TYR A 108 0.99 7.22 0.95
C TYR A 108 1.14 5.74 1.31
N GLN A 109 1.69 5.49 2.48
CA GLN A 109 1.66 4.21 3.17
C GLN A 109 1.12 4.43 4.60
N PHE A 110 0.16 3.60 4.98
CA PHE A 110 -0.35 3.58 6.36
C PHE A 110 0.46 2.57 7.18
N ASN A 111 1.19 3.06 8.20
CA ASN A 111 2.14 2.27 8.99
C ASN A 111 1.64 2.00 10.41
N TRP A 112 0.64 2.75 10.88
CA TRP A 112 0.16 2.56 12.24
C TRP A 112 -0.36 1.13 12.45
N ALA A 113 0.28 0.38 13.35
CA ALA A 113 -0.01 -1.03 13.57
C ALA A 113 -1.15 -1.23 14.57
N SER A 114 -2.07 -2.14 14.24
CA SER A 114 -3.03 -2.67 15.21
C SER A 114 -2.32 -3.24 16.44
N ARG A 115 -2.92 -3.04 17.61
CA ARG A 115 -2.43 -3.64 18.86
C ARG A 115 -2.92 -5.10 19.05
N ILE A 116 -3.65 -5.63 18.09
CA ILE A 116 -4.00 -7.04 18.02
C ILE A 116 -2.80 -7.81 17.49
N PRO A 117 -2.27 -8.79 18.25
CA PRO A 117 -1.09 -9.56 17.83
C PRO A 117 -1.24 -10.17 16.44
N GLY A 118 -0.23 -9.98 15.60
CA GLY A 118 -0.14 -10.56 14.26
C GLY A 118 -0.93 -9.82 13.18
N LEU A 119 -1.63 -8.71 13.48
CA LEU A 119 -2.31 -7.92 12.45
C LEU A 119 -1.40 -6.87 11.81
N GLY A 120 -0.55 -6.18 12.58
CA GLY A 120 0.22 -5.06 12.04
C GLY A 120 -0.67 -3.95 11.48
N ALA A 121 -0.19 -3.21 10.50
CA ALA A 121 -0.97 -2.26 9.71
C ALA A 121 -1.71 -3.00 8.60
N THR A 122 -2.73 -3.76 8.98
CA THR A 122 -3.43 -4.73 8.13
C THR A 122 -4.43 -4.08 7.18
N HIS A 123 -4.95 -4.87 6.23
CA HIS A 123 -5.95 -4.44 5.26
C HIS A 123 -7.16 -3.75 5.91
N ALA A 124 -7.57 -2.63 5.33
CA ALA A 124 -8.71 -1.81 5.76
C ALA A 124 -8.56 -1.14 7.15
N LEU A 125 -7.40 -1.24 7.80
CA LEU A 125 -7.19 -0.61 9.11
C LEU A 125 -7.16 0.93 9.01
N GLU A 126 -6.76 1.50 7.88
CA GLU A 126 -6.73 2.95 7.63
C GLU A 126 -8.13 3.57 7.49
N ILE A 127 -9.16 2.79 7.13
CA ILE A 127 -10.51 3.30 6.86
C ILE A 127 -11.07 4.12 8.02
N PRO A 128 -11.11 3.63 9.27
CA PRO A 128 -11.62 4.42 10.39
C PRO A 128 -10.79 5.68 10.69
N PHE A 129 -9.54 5.75 10.24
CA PHE A 129 -8.72 6.97 10.35
C PHE A 129 -9.11 7.98 9.29
N VAL A 130 -9.22 7.58 8.03
CA VAL A 130 -9.64 8.44 6.93
C VAL A 130 -11.03 9.05 7.20
N PHE A 131 -11.96 8.27 7.74
CA PHE A 131 -13.30 8.75 8.10
C PHE A 131 -13.40 9.37 9.50
N ASN A 132 -12.30 9.43 10.27
CA ASN A 132 -12.26 9.92 11.65
C ASN A 132 -13.31 9.25 12.56
N MET A 133 -13.47 7.94 12.42
CA MET A 133 -14.54 7.14 13.06
C MET A 133 -13.96 6.05 13.98
N LEU A 134 -12.91 6.35 14.74
CA LEU A 134 -12.26 5.38 15.63
C LEU A 134 -13.18 4.81 16.72
N HIS A 135 -14.28 5.51 17.06
CA HIS A 135 -15.28 5.08 18.04
C HIS A 135 -16.43 4.27 17.45
N ALA A 136 -16.43 4.01 16.13
CA ALA A 136 -17.51 3.26 15.49
C ALA A 136 -17.56 1.80 16.01
N PRO A 137 -18.75 1.19 16.06
CA PRO A 137 -18.90 -0.20 16.48
C PRO A 137 -18.01 -1.15 15.66
N GLY A 138 -17.27 -2.02 16.34
CA GLY A 138 -16.37 -2.98 15.73
C GLY A 138 -14.94 -2.45 15.48
N VAL A 139 -14.72 -1.14 15.38
CA VAL A 139 -13.40 -0.56 15.10
C VAL A 139 -12.41 -0.84 16.25
N THR A 140 -12.85 -0.76 17.49
CA THR A 140 -12.00 -1.05 18.66
C THR A 140 -11.49 -2.49 18.70
N ALA A 141 -12.29 -3.43 18.18
CA ALA A 141 -11.86 -4.83 18.04
C ALA A 141 -10.75 -5.01 16.98
N PHE A 142 -10.64 -4.09 16.04
CA PHE A 142 -9.66 -4.09 14.96
C PHE A 142 -8.40 -3.29 15.31
N ILE A 143 -8.56 -2.16 16.01
CA ILE A 143 -7.47 -1.31 16.52
C ILE A 143 -6.73 -1.98 17.69
N GLY A 144 -7.47 -2.69 18.55
CA GLY A 144 -6.96 -3.29 19.78
C GLY A 144 -7.05 -2.37 21.01
N PRO A 145 -6.58 -2.84 22.18
CA PRO A 145 -6.73 -2.15 23.45
C PRO A 145 -5.86 -0.89 23.55
N GLY A 146 -6.25 0.04 24.42
CA GLY A 146 -5.49 1.25 24.75
C GLY A 146 -6.11 2.54 24.20
N ALA A 147 -5.37 3.65 24.31
CA ALA A 147 -5.83 4.94 23.84
C ALA A 147 -5.95 4.96 22.31
N LEU A 148 -7.03 5.55 21.79
CA LEU A 148 -7.23 5.68 20.36
C LEU A 148 -6.25 6.71 19.78
N PRO A 149 -5.66 6.47 18.62
CA PRO A 149 -4.73 7.39 17.95
C PRO A 149 -5.50 8.53 17.25
N GLN A 150 -6.26 9.30 18.03
CA GLN A 150 -7.18 10.32 17.53
C GLN A 150 -6.46 11.42 16.75
N GLY A 151 -5.25 11.78 17.14
CA GLY A 151 -4.45 12.78 16.43
C GLY A 151 -4.15 12.37 14.99
N LEU A 152 -3.75 11.11 14.78
CA LEU A 152 -3.51 10.55 13.44
C LEU A 152 -4.80 10.50 12.62
N ALA A 153 -5.90 10.04 13.22
CA ALA A 153 -7.18 9.98 12.52
C ALA A 153 -7.67 11.37 12.08
N SER A 154 -7.56 12.38 12.95
CA SER A 154 -7.93 13.76 12.61
C SER A 154 -7.04 14.28 11.48
N HIS A 155 -5.73 14.08 11.55
CA HIS A 155 -4.77 14.51 10.53
C HIS A 155 -5.06 13.88 9.16
N MET A 156 -5.25 12.55 9.10
CA MET A 156 -5.60 11.87 7.85
C MET A 156 -6.95 12.36 7.30
N HIS A 157 -7.96 12.47 8.14
CA HIS A 157 -9.28 12.96 7.73
C HIS A 157 -9.20 14.36 7.08
N ASP A 158 -8.47 15.28 7.71
CA ASP A 158 -8.31 16.65 7.20
C ASP A 158 -7.63 16.66 5.82
N ILE A 159 -6.60 15.83 5.62
CA ILE A 159 -5.93 15.66 4.31
C ILE A 159 -6.92 15.20 3.25
N TRP A 160 -7.73 14.17 3.52
CA TRP A 160 -8.74 13.67 2.57
C TRP A 160 -9.80 14.73 2.26
N ILE A 161 -10.27 15.46 3.26
CA ILE A 161 -11.25 16.54 3.06
C ILE A 161 -10.64 17.67 2.20
N HIS A 162 -9.40 18.07 2.44
CA HIS A 162 -8.71 19.08 1.62
C HIS A 162 -8.55 18.59 0.18
N PHE A 163 -8.10 17.34 0.00
CA PHE A 163 -7.91 16.75 -1.33
C PHE A 163 -9.22 16.67 -2.14
N ILE A 164 -10.32 16.22 -1.53
CA ILE A 164 -11.65 16.15 -2.16
C ILE A 164 -12.14 17.55 -2.58
N ASN A 165 -11.76 18.59 -1.83
CA ASN A 165 -12.04 19.98 -2.15
C ASN A 165 -11.05 20.62 -3.17
N GLY A 166 -10.20 19.81 -3.81
CA GLY A 166 -9.28 20.26 -4.87
C GLY A 166 -7.99 20.90 -4.38
N GLN A 167 -7.62 20.70 -3.12
CA GLN A 167 -6.36 21.16 -2.57
C GLN A 167 -5.33 20.01 -2.59
N ALA A 168 -4.11 20.30 -3.03
CA ALA A 168 -3.03 19.33 -2.97
C ALA A 168 -2.67 18.99 -1.50
N PRO A 169 -2.27 17.73 -1.21
CA PRO A 169 -1.64 17.41 0.05
C PRO A 169 -0.36 18.19 0.30
N ASP A 170 0.12 18.22 1.52
CA ASP A 170 1.31 18.96 1.95
C ASP A 170 2.65 18.26 1.62
N TRP A 171 2.62 17.19 0.82
CA TRP A 171 3.82 16.55 0.26
C TRP A 171 3.81 16.56 -1.27
N PRO A 172 4.98 16.40 -1.93
CA PRO A 172 5.07 16.48 -3.37
C PRO A 172 4.34 15.33 -4.07
N SER A 173 3.84 15.61 -5.29
CA SER A 173 3.34 14.56 -6.17
C SER A 173 4.47 13.59 -6.52
N TYR A 174 4.12 12.30 -6.60
CA TYR A 174 5.05 11.23 -6.88
C TYR A 174 5.78 11.43 -8.21
N GLN A 175 7.10 11.35 -8.16
CA GLN A 175 7.96 11.34 -9.32
C GLN A 175 8.90 10.13 -9.24
N ARG A 176 9.22 9.53 -10.39
CA ARG A 176 10.08 8.35 -10.44
C ARG A 176 11.49 8.60 -9.90
N ALA A 177 11.96 9.86 -9.98
CA ALA A 177 13.28 10.26 -9.49
C ALA A 177 13.38 10.24 -7.95
N ASP A 178 12.31 10.66 -7.28
CA ASP A 178 12.30 10.85 -5.83
C ASP A 178 11.47 9.80 -5.09
N ARG A 179 10.51 9.17 -5.76
CA ARG A 179 9.59 8.16 -5.19
C ARG A 179 9.07 8.55 -3.82
N SER A 180 8.58 9.80 -3.71
CA SER A 180 8.11 10.37 -2.46
C SER A 180 6.82 9.68 -1.98
N VAL A 181 6.83 9.14 -0.75
CA VAL A 181 5.71 8.47 -0.11
C VAL A 181 5.47 9.07 1.27
N MET A 182 4.24 9.47 1.57
CA MET A 182 3.85 9.91 2.92
C MET A 182 3.56 8.68 3.78
N HIS A 183 4.31 8.51 4.85
CA HIS A 183 4.10 7.46 5.84
C HIS A 183 3.22 7.97 6.98
N PHE A 184 2.00 7.41 7.09
CA PHE A 184 1.07 7.73 8.18
C PHE A 184 1.28 6.82 9.37
N ASP A 185 1.76 7.41 10.47
CA ASP A 185 2.00 6.77 11.76
C ASP A 185 1.80 7.80 12.89
N GLU A 186 2.03 7.42 14.15
CA GLU A 186 2.02 8.37 15.28
C GLU A 186 2.92 9.59 15.01
N ALA A 187 4.05 9.37 14.35
CA ALA A 187 4.93 10.40 13.81
C ALA A 187 4.98 10.28 12.28
N SER A 188 3.96 10.80 11.61
CA SER A 188 3.91 10.79 10.14
C SER A 188 5.09 11.54 9.52
N HIS A 189 5.65 11.01 8.43
CA HIS A 189 6.80 11.59 7.77
C HIS A 189 6.82 11.25 6.28
N LEU A 190 7.51 12.08 5.51
CA LEU A 190 7.77 11.84 4.09
C LEU A 190 9.04 11.00 3.95
N GLU A 191 9.00 9.98 3.12
CA GLU A 191 10.16 9.18 2.72
C GLU A 191 10.37 9.26 1.22
N ASN A 192 11.65 9.34 0.81
CA ASN A 192 12.04 9.33 -0.60
C ASN A 192 12.74 8.02 -0.94
N ASN A 193 12.63 7.60 -2.21
CA ASN A 193 13.16 6.32 -2.71
C ASN A 193 12.58 5.10 -2.01
N ASP A 194 11.38 5.24 -1.45
CA ASP A 194 10.67 4.12 -0.86
C ASP A 194 10.46 3.00 -1.89
N TYR A 195 10.58 1.76 -1.45
CA TYR A 195 10.46 0.53 -2.24
C TYR A 195 11.54 0.28 -3.33
N GLU A 196 12.58 1.08 -3.48
CA GLU A 196 13.57 0.89 -4.53
C GLU A 196 14.15 -0.53 -4.53
N ASP A 197 14.55 -1.02 -3.35
CA ASP A 197 15.11 -2.36 -3.18
C ASP A 197 14.13 -3.48 -3.54
N VAL A 198 12.85 -3.26 -3.29
CA VAL A 198 11.79 -4.26 -3.53
C VAL A 198 11.35 -4.26 -4.99
N ILE A 199 11.20 -3.09 -5.62
CA ILE A 199 10.74 -2.98 -7.02
C ILE A 199 11.64 -3.80 -7.95
N GLY A 200 12.97 -3.76 -7.73
CA GLY A 200 13.94 -4.51 -8.51
C GLY A 200 13.73 -6.02 -8.46
N LEU A 201 13.31 -6.56 -7.32
CA LEU A 201 13.08 -8.00 -7.15
C LEU A 201 11.91 -8.54 -7.98
N TRP A 202 10.97 -7.66 -8.36
CA TRP A 202 9.77 -8.03 -9.09
C TRP A 202 9.81 -7.67 -10.57
N ALA A 203 10.91 -7.07 -11.04
CA ALA A 203 11.02 -6.60 -12.43
C ALA A 203 10.85 -7.72 -13.45
N ASP A 204 11.39 -8.91 -13.15
CA ASP A 204 11.42 -10.06 -14.06
C ASP A 204 10.32 -11.12 -13.76
N LEU A 205 9.47 -10.88 -12.76
CA LEU A 205 8.47 -11.85 -12.27
C LEU A 205 7.05 -11.61 -12.83
N ARG A 206 6.94 -11.18 -14.09
CA ARG A 206 5.66 -10.92 -14.77
C ARG A 206 5.56 -11.54 -16.13
#